data_c0dbced098cb593522e1bc505a5bf92d
#
_entry.id   c0dbced098cb593522e1bc505a5bf92d
#
_cell.length_a   1.000
_cell.length_b   1.000
_cell.length_c   1.000
_cell.angle_alpha   90.00
_cell.angle_beta   90.00
_cell.angle_gamma   90.00
#
_symmetry.space_group_name_H-M   'P 1'
#
loop_
_entity.id
_entity.type
_entity.pdbx_description
1 polymer ?
#
loop_
_entity_poly.entity_id
_entity_poly.type
_entity_poly.pdbx_seq_one_letter_code
_entity_poly.pdbx_strand_id
1 'polypeptide(L)'
;HGQPNELKRQFLKEYGITGRQLNGIIFSLAGKVDATKKCLQRNLETKERKLEAVKKPIREALTGKDKDWFKIHQYKRQAVRLESTMTKLDKRIASAAPSICFGSRKLFRKQFYLKNNGYHDHDEWLNDWRATRAPSSTAWGVKARVLAIRPVKCYPTVDS
;
A
#
# COMPACT_ATOMS: atom_id res chain seq x y z
N HIS A 1 16.65 5.11 29.12
CA HIS A 1 15.34 5.84 29.07
C HIS A 1 15.44 7.30 28.63
N GLY A 2 16.61 7.85 28.22
CA GLY A 2 16.82 9.27 27.83
C GLY A 2 16.79 9.59 26.34
N GLN A 3 16.83 8.61 25.45
CA GLN A 3 17.05 8.82 24.01
C GLN A 3 15.88 9.41 23.19
N PRO A 4 14.60 9.13 23.45
CA PRO A 4 13.50 9.64 22.61
C PRO A 4 13.37 11.17 22.60
N ASN A 5 13.72 11.83 23.72
CA ASN A 5 13.60 13.28 23.83
C ASN A 5 14.72 14.02 23.10
N GLU A 6 15.91 13.46 23.03
CA GLU A 6 17.05 14.06 22.35
C GLU A 6 16.90 14.00 20.84
N LEU A 7 16.54 12.85 20.30
CA LEU A 7 16.16 12.70 18.87
C LEU A 7 15.05 13.66 18.49
N LYS A 8 14.04 13.81 19.35
CA LYS A 8 12.96 14.76 19.13
C LYS A 8 13.46 16.20 19.05
N ARG A 9 14.35 16.62 19.95
CA ARG A 9 14.95 17.98 19.96
C ARG A 9 15.79 18.22 18.71
N GLN A 10 16.62 17.26 18.31
CA GLN A 10 17.43 17.35 17.11
C GLN A 10 16.53 17.50 15.87
N PHE A 11 15.50 16.69 15.75
CA PHE A 11 14.55 16.73 14.64
C PHE A 11 13.82 18.07 14.56
N LEU A 12 13.36 18.61 15.70
CA LEU A 12 12.69 19.92 15.75
C LEU A 12 13.63 21.05 15.31
N LYS A 13 14.91 20.98 15.71
CA LYS A 13 15.92 21.98 15.35
C LYS A 13 16.29 21.90 13.86
N GLU A 14 16.46 20.69 13.34
CA GLU A 14 16.85 20.45 11.94
C GLU A 14 15.79 20.89 10.95
N TYR A 15 14.52 20.60 11.25
CA TYR A 15 13.41 20.89 10.34
C TYR A 15 12.63 22.18 10.68
N GLY A 16 13.00 22.92 11.71
CA GLY A 16 12.35 24.17 12.11
C GLY A 16 10.87 24.00 12.46
N ILE A 17 10.43 22.84 12.91
CA ILE A 17 9.03 22.55 13.26
C ILE A 17 8.79 22.58 14.76
N THR A 18 7.55 22.85 15.15
CA THR A 18 7.15 22.84 16.56
C THR A 18 6.87 21.40 17.06
N GLY A 19 6.95 21.21 18.38
CA GLY A 19 6.63 19.91 18.97
C GLY A 19 5.20 19.45 18.69
N ARG A 20 4.24 20.39 18.56
CA ARG A 20 2.85 20.09 18.18
C ARG A 20 2.77 19.56 16.74
N GLN A 21 3.50 20.17 15.82
CA GLN A 21 3.58 19.75 14.42
C GLN A 21 4.19 18.37 14.31
N LEU A 22 5.29 18.11 15.01
CA LEU A 22 5.91 16.79 15.03
C LEU A 22 4.95 15.71 15.57
N ASN A 23 4.25 15.98 16.67
CA ASN A 23 3.27 15.04 17.19
C ASN A 23 2.15 14.76 16.17
N GLY A 24 1.65 15.78 15.47
CA GLY A 24 0.66 15.60 14.40
C GLY A 24 1.17 14.70 13.28
N ILE A 25 2.43 14.85 12.87
CA ILE A 25 3.08 13.98 11.87
C ILE A 25 3.15 12.54 12.37
N ILE A 26 3.60 12.33 13.63
CA ILE A 26 3.72 10.99 14.23
C ILE A 26 2.36 10.31 14.29
N PHE A 27 1.30 10.99 14.77
CA PHE A 27 -0.05 10.43 14.80
C PHE A 27 -0.58 10.08 13.41
N SER A 28 -0.37 10.98 12.43
CA SER A 28 -0.76 10.73 11.04
C SER A 28 -0.03 9.51 10.45
N LEU A 29 1.27 9.38 10.73
CA LEU A 29 2.06 8.25 10.28
C LEU A 29 1.59 6.95 10.92
N ALA A 30 1.40 6.92 12.25
CA ALA A 30 0.89 5.77 12.98
C ALA A 30 -0.46 5.31 12.41
N GLY A 31 -1.40 6.23 12.20
CA GLY A 31 -2.69 5.91 11.59
C GLY A 31 -2.58 5.31 10.19
N LYS A 32 -1.62 5.77 9.37
CA LYS A 32 -1.37 5.19 8.05
C LYS A 32 -0.77 3.79 8.13
N VAL A 33 0.15 3.57 9.07
CA VAL A 33 0.73 2.24 9.33
C VAL A 33 -0.36 1.26 9.70
N ASP A 34 -1.22 1.62 10.66
CA ASP A 34 -2.31 0.77 11.13
C ASP A 34 -3.35 0.50 10.02
N ALA A 35 -3.72 1.52 9.27
CA ALA A 35 -4.62 1.36 8.13
C ALA A 35 -4.03 0.40 7.08
N THR A 36 -2.72 0.49 6.81
CA THR A 36 -2.03 -0.39 5.87
C THR A 36 -2.02 -1.84 6.37
N LYS A 37 -1.71 -2.06 7.65
CA LYS A 37 -1.75 -3.40 8.26
C LYS A 37 -3.15 -4.03 8.17
N LYS A 38 -4.19 -3.29 8.57
CA LYS A 38 -5.59 -3.74 8.46
C LYS A 38 -6.00 -4.05 7.01
N CYS A 39 -5.51 -3.24 6.05
CA CYS A 39 -5.76 -3.48 4.63
C CYS A 39 -5.11 -4.78 4.14
N LEU A 40 -3.85 -5.03 4.50
CA LEU A 40 -3.16 -6.27 4.13
C LEU A 40 -3.88 -7.49 4.71
N GLN A 41 -4.34 -7.42 5.94
CA GLN A 41 -5.06 -8.50 6.60
C GLN A 41 -6.40 -8.80 5.90
N ARG A 42 -7.20 -7.78 5.60
CA ARG A 42 -8.45 -7.93 4.82
C ARG A 42 -8.21 -8.52 3.43
N ASN A 43 -7.11 -8.13 2.79
CA ASN A 43 -6.75 -8.69 1.49
C ASN A 43 -6.42 -10.18 1.60
N LEU A 44 -5.69 -10.58 2.64
CA LEU A 44 -5.40 -12.00 2.92
C LEU A 44 -6.69 -12.78 3.11
N GLU A 45 -7.57 -12.38 4.03
CA GLU A 45 -8.87 -13.01 4.27
C GLU A 45 -9.73 -13.12 3.00
N THR A 46 -9.64 -12.11 2.13
CA THR A 46 -10.36 -12.13 0.85
C THR A 46 -9.79 -13.18 -0.11
N LYS A 47 -8.46 -13.35 -0.14
CA LYS A 47 -7.81 -14.38 -0.97
C LYS A 47 -8.06 -15.78 -0.41
N GLU A 48 -8.08 -15.95 0.90
CA GLU A 48 -8.46 -17.21 1.55
C GLU A 48 -9.87 -17.65 1.16
N ARG A 49 -10.85 -16.75 1.27
CA ARG A 49 -12.23 -17.05 0.82
C ARG A 49 -12.30 -17.41 -0.65
N LYS A 50 -11.54 -16.73 -1.52
CA LYS A 50 -11.47 -17.07 -2.94
C LYS A 50 -10.82 -18.43 -3.16
N LEU A 51 -9.79 -18.77 -2.40
CA LEU A 51 -9.12 -20.08 -2.49
C LEU A 51 -10.08 -21.21 -2.11
N GLU A 52 -10.83 -21.06 -1.03
CA GLU A 52 -11.84 -22.04 -0.63
C GLU A 52 -12.96 -22.19 -1.68
N ALA A 53 -13.41 -21.08 -2.27
CA ALA A 53 -14.38 -21.11 -3.36
C ALA A 53 -13.87 -21.87 -4.60
N VAL A 54 -12.55 -21.78 -4.88
CA VAL A 54 -11.93 -22.52 -6.00
C VAL A 54 -11.68 -23.99 -5.66
N LYS A 55 -11.35 -24.31 -4.40
CA LYS A 55 -11.12 -25.68 -3.95
C LYS A 55 -12.40 -26.52 -3.94
N LYS A 56 -13.56 -25.91 -3.69
CA LYS A 56 -14.84 -26.61 -3.67
C LYS A 56 -15.16 -27.31 -4.99
N PRO A 57 -15.19 -26.64 -6.17
CA PRO A 57 -15.44 -27.29 -7.43
C PRO A 57 -14.37 -28.33 -7.82
N ILE A 58 -13.12 -28.18 -7.38
CA ILE A 58 -12.09 -29.21 -7.59
C ILE A 58 -12.47 -30.48 -6.84
N ARG A 59 -12.89 -30.37 -5.58
CA ARG A 59 -13.33 -31.56 -4.79
C ARG A 59 -14.54 -32.22 -5.41
N GLU A 60 -15.55 -31.48 -5.81
CA GLU A 60 -16.77 -31.98 -6.45
C GLU A 60 -16.47 -32.64 -7.79
N ALA A 61 -15.62 -32.04 -8.63
CA ALA A 61 -15.23 -32.63 -9.92
C ALA A 61 -14.37 -33.89 -9.79
N LEU A 62 -13.63 -34.05 -8.69
CA LEU A 62 -12.85 -35.28 -8.46
C LEU A 62 -13.71 -36.43 -7.96
N THR A 63 -14.83 -36.16 -7.29
CA THR A 63 -15.77 -37.18 -6.77
C THR A 63 -16.85 -37.55 -7.79
N GLY A 64 -17.10 -36.74 -8.81
CA GLY A 64 -18.08 -36.97 -9.86
C GLY A 64 -17.68 -38.07 -10.84
N LYS A 65 -18.70 -38.70 -11.50
CA LYS A 65 -18.49 -39.74 -12.52
C LYS A 65 -17.90 -39.14 -13.81
N ASP A 66 -18.35 -37.94 -14.21
CA ASP A 66 -17.87 -37.25 -15.39
C ASP A 66 -16.83 -36.22 -15.00
N LYS A 67 -15.56 -36.52 -15.28
CA LYS A 67 -14.43 -35.66 -14.92
C LYS A 67 -14.05 -34.73 -16.06
N ASP A 68 -14.43 -33.48 -15.97
CA ASP A 68 -13.92 -32.41 -16.88
C ASP A 68 -12.50 -32.01 -16.46
N TRP A 69 -11.51 -32.73 -16.97
CA TRP A 69 -10.09 -32.50 -16.66
C TRP A 69 -9.62 -31.12 -17.02
N PHE A 70 -10.17 -30.49 -18.06
CA PHE A 70 -9.80 -29.12 -18.45
C PHE A 70 -10.21 -28.11 -17.39
N LYS A 71 -11.45 -28.16 -16.90
CA LYS A 71 -11.90 -27.28 -15.80
C LYS A 71 -11.14 -27.53 -14.51
N ILE A 72 -10.89 -28.80 -14.17
CA ILE A 72 -10.10 -29.16 -12.99
C ILE A 72 -8.70 -28.53 -13.08
N HIS A 73 -8.07 -28.59 -14.25
CA HIS A 73 -6.74 -28.00 -14.46
C HIS A 73 -6.76 -26.50 -14.33
N GLN A 74 -7.76 -25.83 -14.87
CA GLN A 74 -7.96 -24.39 -14.74
C GLN A 74 -8.08 -23.96 -13.25
N TYR A 75 -8.94 -24.64 -12.49
CA TYR A 75 -9.11 -24.37 -11.06
C TYR A 75 -7.82 -24.64 -10.27
N LYS A 76 -7.08 -25.69 -10.55
CA LYS A 76 -5.79 -25.97 -9.91
C LYS A 76 -4.78 -24.85 -10.17
N ARG A 77 -4.68 -24.37 -11.42
CA ARG A 77 -3.80 -23.23 -11.74
C ARG A 77 -4.21 -21.95 -10.99
N GLN A 78 -5.52 -21.71 -10.88
CA GLN A 78 -6.03 -20.57 -10.13
C GLN A 78 -5.73 -20.69 -8.62
N ALA A 79 -5.88 -21.88 -8.04
CA ALA A 79 -5.53 -22.15 -6.65
C ALA A 79 -4.05 -21.87 -6.37
N VAL A 80 -3.13 -22.36 -7.20
CA VAL A 80 -1.69 -22.12 -7.08
C VAL A 80 -1.35 -20.63 -7.14
N ARG A 81 -1.98 -19.86 -8.04
CA ARG A 81 -1.79 -18.41 -8.11
C ARG A 81 -2.26 -17.69 -6.85
N LEU A 82 -3.42 -18.10 -6.30
CA LEU A 82 -3.93 -17.54 -5.06
C LEU A 82 -3.01 -17.86 -3.88
N GLU A 83 -2.55 -19.08 -3.74
CA GLU A 83 -1.61 -19.52 -2.70
C GLU A 83 -0.28 -18.75 -2.78
N SER A 84 0.28 -18.56 -3.97
CA SER A 84 1.47 -17.74 -4.18
C SER A 84 1.24 -16.27 -3.76
N THR A 85 0.06 -15.73 -4.08
CA THR A 85 -0.30 -14.36 -3.69
C THR A 85 -0.45 -14.24 -2.16
N MET A 86 -1.06 -15.22 -1.52
CA MET A 86 -1.20 -15.28 -0.06
C MET A 86 0.15 -15.33 0.63
N THR A 87 1.06 -16.19 0.18
CA THR A 87 2.44 -16.26 0.71
C THR A 87 3.17 -14.90 0.63
N LYS A 88 2.97 -14.17 -0.48
CA LYS A 88 3.52 -12.80 -0.61
C LYS A 88 2.90 -11.82 0.37
N LEU A 89 1.58 -11.91 0.61
CA LEU A 89 0.88 -11.08 1.57
C LEU A 89 1.33 -11.38 3.01
N ASP A 90 1.47 -12.65 3.37
CA ASP A 90 1.96 -13.08 4.69
C ASP A 90 3.35 -12.53 4.97
N LYS A 91 4.28 -12.64 4.01
CA LYS A 91 5.62 -12.04 4.13
C LYS A 91 5.55 -10.53 4.34
N ARG A 92 4.61 -9.83 3.67
CA ARG A 92 4.42 -8.38 3.85
C ARG A 92 3.79 -8.03 5.20
N ILE A 93 2.89 -8.87 5.72
CA ILE A 93 2.29 -8.70 7.04
C ILE A 93 3.34 -8.94 8.13
N ALA A 94 4.16 -9.98 7.97
CA ALA A 94 5.26 -10.29 8.89
C ALA A 94 6.39 -9.23 8.87
N SER A 95 6.48 -8.45 7.81
CA SER A 95 7.45 -7.35 7.71
C SER A 95 7.14 -6.26 8.74
N ALA A 96 8.13 -5.92 9.56
CA ALA A 96 8.00 -4.87 10.58
C ALA A 96 7.75 -3.47 9.98
N ALA A 97 8.16 -3.25 8.73
CA ALA A 97 8.09 -1.98 8.03
C ALA A 97 7.14 -2.06 6.83
N PRO A 98 5.86 -1.69 6.99
CA PRO A 98 4.94 -1.63 5.87
C PRO A 98 5.39 -0.56 4.87
N SER A 99 5.39 -0.90 3.58
CA SER A 99 5.66 0.07 2.51
C SER A 99 4.51 1.07 2.44
N ILE A 100 4.77 2.31 2.82
CA ILE A 100 3.81 3.40 2.80
C ILE A 100 4.22 4.39 1.72
N CYS A 101 3.30 4.66 0.80
CA CYS A 101 3.47 5.70 -0.20
C CYS A 101 2.78 6.99 0.27
N PHE A 102 3.57 8.05 0.43
CA PHE A 102 3.06 9.38 0.70
C PHE A 102 2.83 10.11 -0.61
N GLY A 103 1.68 10.76 -0.76
CA GLY A 103 1.31 11.48 -1.97
C GLY A 103 0.36 10.71 -2.88
N SER A 104 0.24 11.18 -4.12
CA SER A 104 -0.68 10.58 -5.09
C SER A 104 -0.10 9.29 -5.69
N ARG A 105 -0.82 8.18 -5.54
CA ARG A 105 -0.47 6.92 -6.21
C ARG A 105 -0.45 7.08 -7.73
N LYS A 106 -1.31 7.94 -8.28
CA LYS A 106 -1.35 8.24 -9.72
C LYS A 106 -0.05 8.91 -10.15
N LEU A 107 0.42 9.92 -9.42
CA LEU A 107 1.69 10.58 -9.69
C LEU A 107 2.87 9.62 -9.51
N PHE A 108 2.86 8.76 -8.46
CA PHE A 108 3.89 7.75 -8.26
C PHE A 108 4.02 6.78 -9.44
N ARG A 109 2.90 6.38 -10.03
CA ARG A 109 2.91 5.46 -11.18
C ARG A 109 3.46 6.07 -12.46
N LYS A 110 3.44 7.38 -12.62
CA LYS A 110 3.94 8.08 -13.80
C LYS A 110 5.43 7.81 -14.07
N GLN A 111 6.22 7.51 -13.03
CA GLN A 111 7.64 7.17 -13.17
C GLN A 111 7.92 5.96 -14.07
N PHE A 112 6.97 5.04 -14.21
CA PHE A 112 7.14 3.84 -15.02
C PHE A 112 6.90 4.08 -16.52
N TYR A 113 6.28 5.21 -16.88
CA TYR A 113 5.94 5.59 -18.25
C TYR A 113 6.19 7.08 -18.47
N LEU A 114 7.44 7.52 -18.28
CA LEU A 114 7.81 8.94 -18.23
C LEU A 114 7.38 9.69 -19.49
N LYS A 115 7.77 9.23 -20.67
CA LYS A 115 7.45 9.87 -21.96
C LYS A 115 5.94 10.00 -22.19
N ASN A 116 5.17 8.95 -21.89
CA ASN A 116 3.71 8.95 -22.04
C ASN A 116 3.00 9.91 -21.07
N ASN A 117 3.68 10.30 -20.00
CA ASN A 117 3.17 11.19 -18.97
C ASN A 117 3.75 12.61 -19.05
N GLY A 118 4.51 12.92 -20.11
CA GLY A 118 5.05 14.25 -20.39
C GLY A 118 6.33 14.60 -19.63
N TYR A 119 7.07 13.58 -19.14
CA TYR A 119 8.38 13.78 -18.51
C TYR A 119 9.50 13.37 -19.46
N HIS A 120 10.54 14.19 -19.56
CA HIS A 120 11.72 13.86 -20.36
C HIS A 120 12.58 12.80 -19.67
N ASP A 121 12.78 12.95 -18.38
CA ASP A 121 13.59 12.06 -17.56
C ASP A 121 12.98 11.78 -16.18
N HIS A 122 13.66 10.94 -15.41
CA HIS A 122 13.25 10.58 -14.06
C HIS A 122 13.41 11.73 -13.09
N ASP A 123 14.38 12.62 -13.30
CA ASP A 123 14.67 13.72 -12.39
C ASP A 123 13.59 14.79 -12.48
N GLU A 124 13.03 15.06 -13.65
CA GLU A 124 11.89 15.94 -13.84
C GLU A 124 10.65 15.40 -13.08
N TRP A 125 10.36 14.11 -13.24
CA TRP A 125 9.29 13.47 -12.46
C TRP A 125 9.57 13.53 -10.95
N LEU A 126 10.82 13.31 -10.52
CA LEU A 126 11.21 13.32 -9.12
C LEU A 126 11.04 14.71 -8.49
N ASN A 127 11.33 15.78 -9.24
CA ASN A 127 11.12 17.15 -8.82
C ASN A 127 9.63 17.46 -8.63
N ASP A 128 8.77 17.06 -9.58
CA ASP A 128 7.31 17.18 -9.45
C ASP A 128 6.77 16.33 -8.27
N TRP A 129 7.29 15.13 -8.11
CA TRP A 129 6.98 14.27 -6.99
C TRP A 129 7.37 14.89 -5.63
N ARG A 130 8.56 15.49 -5.55
CA ARG A 130 9.03 16.20 -4.34
C ARG A 130 8.22 17.46 -4.08
N ALA A 131 7.95 18.27 -5.11
CA ALA A 131 7.16 19.50 -5.00
C ALA A 131 5.74 19.22 -4.48
N THR A 132 5.09 18.18 -5.00
CA THR A 132 3.74 17.78 -4.55
C THR A 132 3.72 17.29 -3.10
N ARG A 133 4.85 16.86 -2.55
CA ARG A 133 4.99 16.35 -1.17
C ARG A 133 5.56 17.39 -0.22
N ALA A 134 6.25 18.39 -0.74
CA ALA A 134 6.72 19.49 0.09
C ALA A 134 5.51 20.20 0.74
N PRO A 135 5.50 20.39 2.06
CA PRO A 135 4.51 21.25 2.67
C PRO A 135 4.73 22.63 2.07
N SER A 136 3.75 23.15 1.32
CA SER A 136 3.82 24.54 0.91
C SER A 136 3.95 25.38 2.17
N SER A 137 5.05 26.09 2.32
CA SER A 137 5.34 26.95 3.47
C SER A 137 4.28 28.04 3.69
N THR A 138 3.45 28.29 2.70
CA THR A 138 2.28 29.19 2.72
C THR A 138 1.01 28.54 3.29
N ALA A 139 0.94 27.22 3.45
CA ALA A 139 -0.27 26.53 3.91
C ALA A 139 -0.47 26.56 5.43
N TRP A 140 0.46 27.10 6.20
CA TRP A 140 0.36 27.16 7.66
C TRP A 140 -0.37 28.39 8.20
N GLY A 141 -0.67 29.38 7.36
CA GLY A 141 -1.38 30.60 7.76
C GLY A 141 -2.86 30.64 7.40
N VAL A 142 -3.31 29.86 6.42
CA VAL A 142 -4.71 29.91 5.95
C VAL A 142 -5.19 28.51 5.62
N LYS A 143 -6.15 28.05 6.43
CA LYS A 143 -6.90 26.81 6.24
C LYS A 143 -5.99 25.64 5.86
N ALA A 144 -5.56 24.88 6.85
CA ALA A 144 -5.22 23.51 6.62
C ALA A 144 -6.38 22.88 5.83
N ARG A 145 -6.35 22.99 4.51
CA ARG A 145 -6.94 21.94 3.71
C ARG A 145 -6.19 20.72 4.20
N VAL A 146 -6.81 20.11 5.19
CA VAL A 146 -6.54 18.76 5.58
C VAL A 146 -6.02 18.13 4.30
N LEU A 147 -4.75 17.81 4.26
CA LEU A 147 -4.24 16.85 3.30
C LEU A 147 -5.32 15.78 3.34
N ALA A 148 -6.16 15.78 2.31
CA ALA A 148 -7.21 14.80 2.20
C ALA A 148 -6.46 13.49 2.05
N ILE A 149 -6.14 12.93 3.19
CA ILE A 149 -5.61 11.60 3.36
C ILE A 149 -6.79 10.74 2.95
N ARG A 150 -6.95 10.62 1.62
CA ARG A 150 -7.91 9.66 1.08
C ARG A 150 -7.50 8.34 1.69
N PRO A 151 -8.40 7.66 2.38
CA PRO A 151 -8.12 6.33 2.87
C PRO A 151 -7.54 5.55 1.70
N VAL A 152 -6.45 4.85 1.93
CA VAL A 152 -5.85 3.96 0.95
C VAL A 152 -6.95 3.01 0.53
N LYS A 153 -7.58 3.26 -0.62
CA LYS A 153 -8.51 2.30 -1.19
C LYS A 153 -7.67 1.05 -1.47
N CYS A 154 -7.95 0.01 -0.73
CA CYS A 154 -7.41 -1.31 -0.99
C CYS A 154 -8.01 -1.78 -2.31
N TYR A 155 -7.39 -1.40 -3.43
CA TYR A 155 -7.78 -1.95 -4.70
C TYR A 155 -7.26 -3.39 -4.77
N PRO A 156 -8.11 -4.34 -5.16
CA PRO A 156 -7.61 -5.65 -5.54
C PRO A 156 -6.57 -5.45 -6.63
N THR A 157 -5.44 -6.10 -6.52
CA THR A 157 -4.46 -6.20 -7.59
C THR A 157 -5.20 -6.77 -8.80
N VAL A 158 -5.35 -5.96 -9.85
CA VAL A 158 -5.79 -6.44 -11.16
C VAL A 158 -4.61 -7.24 -11.68
N ASP A 159 -4.74 -8.57 -11.58
CA ASP A 159 -3.81 -9.49 -12.21
C ASP A 159 -4.07 -9.38 -13.72
N SER A 160 -3.07 -8.89 -14.45
CA SER A 160 -2.97 -9.02 -15.92
C SER A 160 -2.43 -10.39 -16.27
#